data_974f67d2daae02ccd82fcf8e82facc2e
#
_entry.id   974f67d2daae02ccd82fcf8e82facc2e
#
_cell.length_a   1.000
_cell.length_b   1.000
_cell.length_c   1.000
_cell.angle_alpha   90.00
_cell.angle_beta   90.00
_cell.angle_gamma   90.00
#
_symmetry.space_group_name_H-M   'P 1'
#
loop_
_entity.id
_entity.type
_entity.pdbx_description
1 polymer ?
#
loop_
_entity_poly.entity_id
_entity_poly.type
_entity_poly.pdbx_seq_one_letter_code
_entity_poly.pdbx_strand_id
1 'polypeptide(L)'
;MGITARISAADIVLDLGVGSKRSLLQTLAAEAASRLGRPEGEILDALQARERLGSTALGRGVALPHAQLAGNDPPVMLMARLRRPIDYEARDEEPVDLAILILWPESSADGFLPALTETCRALREPQALHRLRGAALAEEVVAILDRYGEPPTAAPADS
;
A
#
# COMPACT_ATOMS: atom_id res chain seq x y z
N MET A 1 8.20 1.57 -15.12
CA MET A 1 7.31 2.58 -14.55
C MET A 1 7.36 2.51 -13.06
N GLY A 2 7.52 3.61 -12.42
CA GLY A 2 7.57 3.66 -10.98
C GLY A 2 6.18 3.53 -10.35
N ILE A 3 6.19 3.34 -9.04
CA ILE A 3 4.98 3.24 -8.22
C ILE A 3 4.09 4.48 -8.40
N THR A 4 4.68 5.66 -8.64
CA THR A 4 3.95 6.92 -8.80
C THR A 4 3.16 6.99 -10.10
N ALA A 5 3.37 6.06 -11.03
CA ALA A 5 2.49 5.96 -12.18
C ALA A 5 1.07 5.57 -11.78
N ARG A 6 0.89 5.07 -10.53
CA ARG A 6 -0.38 4.53 -10.06
C ARG A 6 -0.90 5.19 -8.80
N ILE A 7 -0.12 6.05 -8.16
CA ILE A 7 -0.51 6.70 -6.91
C ILE A 7 -0.27 8.20 -7.02
N SER A 8 -1.22 8.98 -6.55
CA SER A 8 -1.14 10.44 -6.56
C SER A 8 -1.45 10.97 -5.17
N ALA A 9 -1.32 12.28 -4.99
CA ALA A 9 -1.62 12.90 -3.69
C ALA A 9 -3.03 12.61 -3.21
N ALA A 10 -4.00 12.47 -4.14
CA ALA A 10 -5.38 12.15 -3.78
C ALA A 10 -5.53 10.75 -3.18
N ASP A 11 -4.53 9.89 -3.35
CA ASP A 11 -4.54 8.53 -2.83
C ASP A 11 -3.85 8.40 -1.47
N ILE A 12 -3.42 9.51 -0.90
CA ILE A 12 -2.66 9.53 0.35
C ILE A 12 -3.54 10.08 1.46
N VAL A 13 -3.64 9.35 2.57
CA VAL A 13 -4.32 9.83 3.79
C VAL A 13 -3.29 9.92 4.90
N LEU A 14 -3.12 11.12 5.46
CA LEU A 14 -2.24 11.34 6.60
C LEU A 14 -3.09 11.44 7.86
N ASP A 15 -2.55 10.94 8.97
CA ASP A 15 -3.19 10.99 10.28
C ASP A 15 -4.55 10.28 10.34
N LEU A 16 -4.64 9.12 9.68
CA LEU A 16 -5.86 8.32 9.71
C LEU A 16 -6.09 7.73 11.10
N GLY A 17 -7.27 7.96 11.66
CA GLY A 17 -7.64 7.45 12.98
C GLY A 17 -8.39 6.14 12.86
N VAL A 18 -7.70 5.02 13.06
CA VAL A 18 -8.32 3.69 13.12
C VAL A 18 -7.71 2.97 14.33
N GLY A 19 -8.46 2.05 14.92
CA GLY A 19 -8.02 1.41 16.15
C GLY A 19 -7.65 -0.06 16.03
N SER A 20 -7.82 -0.65 14.84
CA SER A 20 -7.58 -2.08 14.67
C SER A 20 -7.29 -2.42 13.22
N LYS A 21 -6.71 -3.60 13.00
CA LYS A 21 -6.51 -4.14 11.66
C LYS A 21 -7.81 -4.17 10.88
N ARG A 22 -8.90 -4.64 11.52
CA ARG A 22 -10.19 -4.73 10.86
C ARG A 22 -10.69 -3.35 10.42
N SER A 23 -10.62 -2.37 11.31
CA SER A 23 -11.10 -1.02 10.96
C SER A 23 -10.24 -0.37 9.88
N LEU A 24 -8.94 -0.65 9.86
CA LEU A 24 -8.07 -0.18 8.79
C LEU A 24 -8.50 -0.79 7.45
N LEU A 25 -8.68 -2.11 7.40
CA LEU A 25 -9.09 -2.77 6.16
C LEU A 25 -10.47 -2.30 5.70
N GLN A 26 -11.39 -2.08 6.63
CA GLN A 26 -12.72 -1.55 6.29
C GLN A 26 -12.62 -0.15 5.68
N THR A 27 -11.81 0.70 6.27
CA THR A 27 -11.64 2.09 5.78
C THR A 27 -11.02 2.09 4.39
N LEU A 28 -9.99 1.28 4.16
CA LEU A 28 -9.36 1.19 2.85
C LEU A 28 -10.31 0.59 1.82
N ALA A 29 -11.08 -0.43 2.21
CA ALA A 29 -12.04 -1.05 1.31
C ALA A 29 -13.15 -0.07 0.91
N ALA A 30 -13.62 0.74 1.85
CA ALA A 30 -14.66 1.73 1.57
C ALA A 30 -14.17 2.77 0.57
N GLU A 31 -12.94 3.24 0.74
CA GLU A 31 -12.38 4.22 -0.18
C GLU A 31 -12.20 3.63 -1.58
N ALA A 32 -11.68 2.40 -1.66
CA ALA A 32 -11.50 1.73 -2.95
C ALA A 32 -12.85 1.45 -3.62
N ALA A 33 -13.85 1.05 -2.84
CA ALA A 33 -15.20 0.78 -3.37
C ALA A 33 -15.79 2.02 -4.01
N SER A 34 -15.61 3.17 -3.36
CA SER A 34 -16.08 4.45 -3.89
C SER A 34 -15.43 4.76 -5.24
N ARG A 35 -14.13 4.49 -5.36
CA ARG A 35 -13.41 4.76 -6.61
C ARG A 35 -13.78 3.81 -7.74
N LEU A 36 -14.05 2.56 -7.41
CA LEU A 36 -14.30 1.53 -8.41
C LEU A 36 -15.79 1.34 -8.72
N GLY A 37 -16.67 1.91 -7.90
CA GLY A 37 -18.10 1.67 -8.06
C GLY A 37 -18.47 0.22 -7.76
N ARG A 38 -17.77 -0.42 -6.82
CA ARG A 38 -18.03 -1.81 -6.44
C ARG A 38 -18.48 -1.88 -4.98
N PRO A 39 -19.17 -2.96 -4.59
CA PRO A 39 -19.59 -3.11 -3.19
C PRO A 39 -18.39 -3.19 -2.26
N GLU A 40 -18.45 -2.45 -1.17
CA GLU A 40 -17.38 -2.44 -0.17
C GLU A 40 -17.11 -3.84 0.40
N GLY A 41 -18.18 -4.61 0.65
CA GLY A 41 -18.06 -5.95 1.22
C GLY A 41 -17.26 -6.90 0.33
N GLU A 42 -17.38 -6.74 -0.99
CA GLU A 42 -16.62 -7.57 -1.93
C GLU A 42 -15.12 -7.33 -1.78
N ILE A 43 -14.74 -6.06 -1.68
CA ILE A 43 -13.32 -5.70 -1.54
C ILE A 43 -12.80 -6.11 -0.17
N LEU A 44 -13.59 -5.86 0.87
CA LEU A 44 -13.18 -6.25 2.23
C LEU A 44 -13.00 -7.76 2.35
N ASP A 45 -13.92 -8.54 1.76
CA ASP A 45 -13.81 -10.00 1.79
C ASP A 45 -12.55 -10.49 1.09
N ALA A 46 -12.19 -9.87 -0.05
CA ALA A 46 -10.97 -10.23 -0.77
C ALA A 46 -9.72 -9.93 0.07
N LEU A 47 -9.69 -8.78 0.73
CA LEU A 47 -8.56 -8.42 1.59
C LEU A 47 -8.46 -9.34 2.80
N GLN A 48 -9.59 -9.65 3.43
CA GLN A 48 -9.59 -10.54 4.58
C GLN A 48 -9.19 -11.96 4.20
N ALA A 49 -9.61 -12.43 3.03
CA ALA A 49 -9.20 -13.75 2.54
C ALA A 49 -7.69 -13.81 2.38
N ARG A 50 -7.08 -12.74 1.86
CA ARG A 50 -5.62 -12.68 1.73
C ARG A 50 -4.92 -12.67 3.09
N GLU A 51 -5.45 -11.92 4.05
CA GLU A 51 -4.86 -11.86 5.38
C GLU A 51 -4.94 -13.19 6.12
N ARG A 52 -5.96 -14.00 5.84
CA ARG A 52 -6.09 -15.34 6.44
C ARG A 52 -4.97 -16.28 6.00
N LEU A 53 -4.35 -16.04 4.87
CA LEU A 53 -3.20 -16.82 4.41
C LEU A 53 -1.92 -16.43 5.15
N GLY A 54 -1.92 -15.32 5.83
CA GLY A 54 -0.80 -14.77 6.57
C GLY A 54 -0.83 -13.26 6.51
N SER A 55 -0.37 -12.62 7.58
CA SER A 55 -0.37 -11.17 7.65
C SER A 55 0.45 -10.55 6.52
N THR A 56 -0.07 -9.49 5.93
CA THR A 56 0.65 -8.73 4.90
C THR A 56 1.55 -7.65 5.50
N ALA A 57 1.77 -7.66 6.81
CA ALA A 57 2.75 -6.76 7.41
C ALA A 57 4.15 -7.13 6.92
N LEU A 58 4.92 -6.11 6.57
CA LEU A 58 6.28 -6.28 6.05
C LEU A 58 7.34 -6.17 7.14
N GLY A 59 6.93 -5.87 8.37
CA GLY A 59 7.82 -5.53 9.46
C GLY A 59 8.07 -4.04 9.54
N ARG A 60 8.67 -3.61 10.62
CA ARG A 60 9.04 -2.21 10.88
C ARG A 60 7.85 -1.26 10.86
N GLY A 61 6.68 -1.75 11.22
CA GLY A 61 5.49 -0.92 11.31
C GLY A 61 4.78 -0.67 9.99
N VAL A 62 5.04 -1.50 8.97
CA VAL A 62 4.49 -1.32 7.62
C VAL A 62 3.61 -2.50 7.25
N ALA A 63 2.45 -2.23 6.65
CA ALA A 63 1.57 -3.26 6.11
C ALA A 63 1.30 -3.00 4.64
N LEU A 64 1.11 -4.07 3.88
CA LEU A 64 0.81 -4.02 2.45
C LEU A 64 -0.40 -4.88 2.14
N PRO A 65 -1.61 -4.45 2.60
CA PRO A 65 -2.82 -5.18 2.24
C PRO A 65 -3.02 -5.14 0.73
N HIS A 66 -3.33 -6.29 0.15
CA HIS A 66 -3.46 -6.39 -1.31
C HIS A 66 -4.37 -7.55 -1.68
N ALA A 67 -4.98 -7.44 -2.84
CA ALA A 67 -5.83 -8.51 -3.38
C ALA A 67 -6.00 -8.29 -4.88
N GLN A 68 -6.30 -9.38 -5.59
CA GLN A 68 -6.76 -9.32 -6.97
C GLN A 68 -8.28 -9.35 -6.96
N LEU A 69 -8.89 -8.56 -7.83
CA LEU A 69 -10.34 -8.51 -7.96
C LEU A 69 -10.75 -9.05 -9.33
N ALA A 70 -11.86 -9.77 -9.36
CA ALA A 70 -12.43 -10.23 -10.63
C ALA A 70 -12.79 -9.02 -11.49
N GLY A 71 -12.60 -9.16 -12.79
CA GLY A 71 -12.98 -8.14 -13.76
C GLY A 71 -11.79 -7.37 -14.29
N ASN A 72 -12.09 -6.19 -14.82
CA ASN A 72 -11.10 -5.38 -15.54
C ASN A 72 -11.07 -3.92 -15.07
N ASP A 73 -11.47 -3.66 -13.84
CA ASP A 73 -11.38 -2.31 -13.29
C ASP A 73 -9.92 -1.85 -13.23
N PRO A 74 -9.65 -0.55 -13.24
CA PRO A 74 -8.27 -0.08 -13.09
C PRO A 74 -7.71 -0.46 -11.73
N PRO A 75 -6.39 -0.63 -11.62
CA PRO A 75 -5.76 -0.86 -10.32
C PRO A 75 -6.00 0.31 -9.37
N VAL A 76 -6.03 0.00 -8.07
CA VAL A 76 -6.14 1.03 -7.03
C VAL A 76 -4.94 0.88 -6.10
N MET A 77 -4.29 2.01 -5.82
CA MET A 77 -3.25 2.09 -4.80
C MET A 77 -3.59 3.23 -3.86
N LEU A 78 -3.62 2.95 -2.58
CA LEU A 78 -3.90 3.94 -1.54
C LEU A 78 -2.86 3.81 -0.46
N MET A 79 -2.42 4.93 0.10
CA MET A 79 -1.51 4.89 1.24
C MET A 79 -2.15 5.61 2.42
N ALA A 80 -2.01 5.02 3.60
CA ALA A 80 -2.47 5.62 4.84
C ALA A 80 -1.34 5.66 5.85
N ARG A 81 -1.16 6.82 6.48
CA ARG A 81 -0.33 6.94 7.67
C ARG A 81 -1.27 7.10 8.85
N LEU A 82 -1.13 6.20 9.84
CA LEU A 82 -2.05 6.14 10.96
C LEU A 82 -1.64 7.13 12.04
N ARG A 83 -2.65 7.72 12.68
CA ARG A 83 -2.42 8.62 13.80
C ARG A 83 -1.75 7.90 14.96
N ARG A 84 -2.14 6.65 15.19
CA ARG A 84 -1.55 5.77 16.21
C ARG A 84 -1.30 4.40 15.60
N PRO A 85 -0.17 3.77 15.95
CA PRO A 85 0.08 2.41 15.47
C PRO A 85 -0.97 1.43 15.98
N ILE A 86 -1.24 0.41 15.20
CA ILE A 86 -2.23 -0.62 15.54
C ILE A 86 -1.59 -2.01 15.49
N ASP A 87 -2.20 -2.95 16.20
CA ASP A 87 -1.82 -4.36 16.09
C ASP A 87 -2.34 -4.89 14.75
N TYR A 88 -1.44 -5.26 13.87
CA TYR A 88 -1.76 -5.80 12.55
C TYR A 88 -1.43 -7.29 12.48
N GLU A 89 -1.10 -7.91 13.61
CA GLU A 89 -0.68 -9.31 13.66
C GLU A 89 0.58 -9.55 12.84
N ALA A 90 1.52 -8.61 12.91
CA ALA A 90 2.79 -8.71 12.21
C ALA A 90 3.66 -9.79 12.84
N ARG A 91 4.47 -10.46 12.02
CA ARG A 91 5.37 -11.51 12.50
C ARG A 91 6.41 -10.99 13.48
N ASP A 92 6.86 -9.75 13.30
CA ASP A 92 7.83 -9.14 14.21
C ASP A 92 7.16 -8.53 15.44
N GLU A 93 5.83 -8.66 15.55
CA GLU A 93 5.02 -8.15 16.66
C GLU A 93 5.06 -6.62 16.79
N GLU A 94 5.62 -5.90 15.82
CA GLU A 94 5.65 -4.45 15.84
C GLU A 94 4.31 -3.89 15.39
N PRO A 95 3.79 -2.87 16.08
CA PRO A 95 2.55 -2.22 15.61
C PRO A 95 2.78 -1.49 14.30
N VAL A 96 1.71 -1.39 13.51
CA VAL A 96 1.76 -0.82 12.17
C VAL A 96 1.21 0.60 12.18
N ASP A 97 1.95 1.53 11.55
CA ASP A 97 1.52 2.92 11.39
C ASP A 97 1.51 3.38 9.93
N LEU A 98 2.01 2.55 9.01
CA LEU A 98 1.97 2.85 7.58
C LEU A 98 1.34 1.67 6.85
N ALA A 99 0.41 1.95 5.94
CA ALA A 99 -0.22 0.90 5.14
C ALA A 99 -0.35 1.37 3.70
N ILE A 100 -0.04 0.49 2.77
CA ILE A 100 -0.33 0.72 1.35
C ILE A 100 -1.26 -0.39 0.88
N LEU A 101 -2.40 -0.01 0.34
CA LEU A 101 -3.35 -0.93 -0.27
C LEU A 101 -3.06 -1.04 -1.76
N ILE A 102 -3.01 -2.25 -2.28
CA ILE A 102 -2.92 -2.49 -3.72
C ILE A 102 -4.04 -3.45 -4.11
N LEU A 103 -4.92 -2.97 -5.01
CA LEU A 103 -5.95 -3.81 -5.62
C LEU A 103 -5.66 -3.88 -7.10
N TRP A 104 -5.73 -5.08 -7.66
CA TRP A 104 -5.36 -5.30 -9.04
C TRP A 104 -6.41 -6.16 -9.75
N PRO A 105 -6.79 -5.82 -11.00
CA PRO A 105 -7.77 -6.63 -11.72
C PRO A 105 -7.13 -7.92 -12.24
N GLU A 106 -7.89 -9.00 -12.19
CA GLU A 106 -7.42 -10.27 -12.70
C GLU A 106 -7.13 -10.22 -14.20
N SER A 107 -7.82 -9.35 -14.94
CA SER A 107 -7.63 -9.21 -16.38
C SER A 107 -6.24 -8.67 -16.76
N SER A 108 -5.53 -8.06 -15.81
CA SER A 108 -4.20 -7.50 -16.05
C SER A 108 -3.19 -8.05 -15.04
N ALA A 109 -3.27 -9.34 -14.76
CA ALA A 109 -2.49 -9.98 -13.71
C ALA A 109 -0.98 -9.75 -13.84
N ASP A 110 -0.48 -9.57 -15.05
CA ASP A 110 0.96 -9.38 -15.31
C ASP A 110 1.55 -8.18 -14.59
N GLY A 111 0.75 -7.14 -14.32
CA GLY A 111 1.23 -5.94 -13.64
C GLY A 111 1.25 -6.04 -12.12
N PHE A 112 0.60 -7.07 -11.56
CA PHE A 112 0.39 -7.15 -10.12
C PHE A 112 1.70 -7.38 -9.37
N LEU A 113 2.44 -8.41 -9.73
CA LEU A 113 3.69 -8.72 -9.04
C LEU A 113 4.73 -7.60 -9.16
N PRO A 114 4.93 -6.99 -10.34
CA PRO A 114 5.82 -5.82 -10.41
C PRO A 114 5.40 -4.69 -9.49
N ALA A 115 4.09 -4.41 -9.37
CA ALA A 115 3.60 -3.35 -8.49
C ALA A 115 3.92 -3.68 -7.02
N LEU A 116 3.70 -4.92 -6.61
CA LEU A 116 4.05 -5.37 -5.26
C LEU A 116 5.54 -5.26 -5.01
N THR A 117 6.36 -5.67 -5.98
CA THR A 117 7.81 -5.65 -5.86
C THR A 117 8.34 -4.23 -5.70
N GLU A 118 7.86 -3.30 -6.52
CA GLU A 118 8.28 -1.90 -6.44
C GLU A 118 7.89 -1.29 -5.10
N THR A 119 6.68 -1.59 -4.64
CA THR A 119 6.19 -1.07 -3.36
C THR A 119 7.02 -1.63 -2.21
N CYS A 120 7.30 -2.91 -2.22
CA CYS A 120 8.13 -3.52 -1.18
C CYS A 120 9.53 -2.92 -1.16
N ARG A 121 10.09 -2.63 -2.33
CA ARG A 121 11.41 -2.01 -2.42
C ARG A 121 11.44 -0.67 -1.70
N ALA A 122 10.44 0.18 -1.97
CA ALA A 122 10.35 1.48 -1.32
C ALA A 122 10.19 1.33 0.20
N LEU A 123 9.34 0.40 0.62
CA LEU A 123 8.99 0.27 2.04
C LEU A 123 10.02 -0.48 2.86
N ARG A 124 11.05 -1.06 2.24
CA ARG A 124 12.14 -1.70 2.95
C ARG A 124 13.29 -0.74 3.24
N GLU A 125 13.32 0.39 2.57
CA GLU A 125 14.41 1.35 2.72
C GLU A 125 14.21 2.15 4.02
N PRO A 126 15.13 2.06 5.00
CA PRO A 126 14.94 2.76 6.27
C PRO A 126 14.77 4.26 6.15
N GLN A 127 15.49 4.89 5.21
CA GLN A 127 15.35 6.32 5.01
C GLN A 127 14.01 6.68 4.43
N ALA A 128 13.45 5.83 3.54
CA ALA A 128 12.12 6.05 3.01
C ALA A 128 11.09 6.04 4.14
N LEU A 129 11.16 5.06 5.03
CA LEU A 129 10.23 4.95 6.14
C LEU A 129 10.32 6.17 7.06
N HIS A 130 11.54 6.61 7.37
CA HIS A 130 11.74 7.79 8.19
C HIS A 130 11.09 9.02 7.56
N ARG A 131 11.30 9.21 6.27
CA ARG A 131 10.75 10.36 5.54
C ARG A 131 9.23 10.28 5.40
N LEU A 132 8.69 9.09 5.14
CA LEU A 132 7.24 8.90 5.06
C LEU A 132 6.58 9.26 6.38
N ARG A 133 7.19 8.87 7.49
CA ARG A 133 6.65 9.16 8.82
C ARG A 133 6.72 10.64 9.18
N GLY A 134 7.67 11.38 8.59
CA GLY A 134 7.83 12.80 8.85
C GLY A 134 7.21 13.73 7.82
N ALA A 135 6.63 13.19 6.74
CA ALA A 135 6.08 14.04 5.68
C ALA A 135 4.88 14.83 6.17
N ALA A 136 4.84 16.10 5.81
CA ALA A 136 3.74 16.99 6.19
C ALA A 136 2.63 17.02 5.14
N LEU A 137 2.98 16.77 3.88
CA LEU A 137 2.06 16.89 2.75
C LEU A 137 1.99 15.59 1.95
N ALA A 138 0.83 15.33 1.36
CA ALA A 138 0.64 14.16 0.52
C ALA A 138 1.60 14.14 -0.66
N GLU A 139 1.89 15.30 -1.24
CA GLU A 139 2.82 15.43 -2.36
C GLU A 139 4.23 14.99 -1.99
N GLU A 140 4.64 15.24 -0.75
CA GLU A 140 5.94 14.76 -0.27
C GLU A 140 5.97 13.23 -0.22
N VAL A 141 4.86 12.62 0.19
CA VAL A 141 4.76 11.16 0.25
C VAL A 141 4.93 10.57 -1.15
N VAL A 142 4.24 11.14 -2.14
CA VAL A 142 4.35 10.68 -3.53
C VAL A 142 5.79 10.76 -4.01
N ALA A 143 6.47 11.88 -3.73
CA ALA A 143 7.86 12.07 -4.14
C ALA A 143 8.80 11.05 -3.50
N ILE A 144 8.56 10.73 -2.22
CA ILE A 144 9.37 9.74 -1.51
C ILE A 144 9.16 8.35 -2.13
N LEU A 145 7.92 7.97 -2.38
CA LEU A 145 7.61 6.67 -2.97
C LEU A 145 8.24 6.55 -4.37
N ASP A 146 8.20 7.63 -5.14
CA ASP A 146 8.80 7.66 -6.47
C ASP A 146 10.30 7.42 -6.39
N ARG A 147 10.96 8.15 -5.50
CA ARG A 147 12.41 8.07 -5.35
C ARG A 147 12.88 6.67 -4.94
N TYR A 148 12.21 6.06 -3.97
CA TYR A 148 12.66 4.80 -3.39
C TYR A 148 12.03 3.56 -4.04
N GLY A 149 10.95 3.72 -4.79
CA GLY A 149 10.32 2.63 -5.51
C GLY A 149 11.00 2.31 -6.83
N GLU A 150 11.79 3.25 -7.37
CA GLU A 150 12.50 3.02 -8.61
C GLU A 150 13.54 1.91 -8.44
N PRO A 151 13.68 1.01 -9.42
CA PRO A 151 14.78 0.06 -9.37
C PRO A 151 16.09 0.83 -9.41
N PRO A 152 17.15 0.32 -8.78
CA PRO A 152 18.46 0.96 -8.92
C PRO A 152 18.74 1.07 -10.40
N THR A 153 19.05 2.26 -10.83
CA THR A 153 19.44 2.49 -12.22
C THR A 153 20.61 1.58 -12.47
N ALA A 154 20.46 0.67 -13.42
CA ALA A 154 21.60 -0.11 -13.82
C ALA A 154 22.72 0.86 -14.07
N ALA A 155 23.82 0.71 -13.35
CA ALA A 155 24.95 1.54 -13.57
C ALA A 155 25.17 1.59 -15.07
N PRO A 156 25.24 2.76 -15.65
CA PRO A 156 25.49 2.84 -17.06
C PRO A 156 26.69 2.01 -17.28
N ALA A 157 26.46 1.11 -18.05
CA ALA A 157 27.50 0.22 -18.30
C ALA A 157 28.68 1.00 -18.69
N ASP A 158 28.76 1.64 -18.32
CA ASP A 158 29.60 2.13 -18.58
C ASP A 158 30.13 2.34 -17.99
N SER A 159 29.96 2.23 -17.93
CA SER A 159 30.07 2.41 -17.43
C SER A 159 30.67 1.96 -17.28
#